data_cf2914fdb82e3f13e86e6633bdbe91af
#
_entry.id   cf2914fdb82e3f13e86e6633bdbe91af
#
_cell.length_a   1.000
_cell.length_b   1.000
_cell.length_c   1.000
_cell.angle_alpha   90.00
_cell.angle_beta   90.00
_cell.angle_gamma   90.00
#
_symmetry.space_group_name_H-M   'P 1'
#
loop_
_entity.id
_entity.type
_entity.pdbx_description
1 polymer ?
#
loop_
_entity_poly.entity_id
_entity_poly.type
_entity_poly.pdbx_seq_one_letter_code
_entity_poly.pdbx_strand_id
1 'polypeptide(L)'
;MYIATSSQLKRYDQALLDYGYSIEQLVDKASDCLLKHFDKYQCIMIVCGPGNNADGISLGIKLHQEGKEVLLCLTGKEEKLSQANRYYLDQAQSLSIECLFVSEETLEEFQKSVPHFDVVVDALFGFGLNSDLRGIVKYVV
;
A
#
# COMPACT_ATOMS: atom_id res chain seq x y z
N MET A 1 -8.25 2.43 -24.64
CA MET A 1 -8.25 2.42 -23.16
C MET A 1 -9.68 2.30 -22.69
N TYR A 2 -9.98 1.34 -21.82
CA TYR A 2 -11.32 1.18 -21.23
C TYR A 2 -11.34 1.86 -19.87
N ILE A 3 -12.39 2.63 -19.60
CA ILE A 3 -12.60 3.30 -18.31
C ILE A 3 -13.74 2.57 -17.61
N ALA A 4 -13.52 2.15 -16.37
CA ALA A 4 -14.52 1.50 -15.53
C ALA A 4 -14.94 2.42 -14.38
N THR A 5 -16.22 2.36 -14.02
CA THR A 5 -16.74 3.02 -12.81
C THR A 5 -16.36 2.22 -11.56
N SER A 6 -16.36 2.87 -10.38
CA SER A 6 -16.11 2.19 -9.10
C SER A 6 -17.04 0.99 -8.86
N SER A 7 -18.29 1.07 -9.29
CA SER A 7 -19.25 -0.03 -9.17
C SER A 7 -18.90 -1.20 -10.10
N GLN A 8 -18.42 -0.92 -11.30
CA GLN A 8 -17.94 -1.96 -12.22
C GLN A 8 -16.70 -2.67 -11.68
N LEU A 9 -15.74 -1.91 -11.11
CA LEU A 9 -14.55 -2.48 -10.49
C LEU A 9 -14.90 -3.40 -9.33
N LYS A 10 -15.79 -2.97 -8.42
CA LYS A 10 -16.26 -3.81 -7.31
C LYS A 10 -16.92 -5.12 -7.79
N ARG A 11 -17.72 -5.04 -8.85
CA ARG A 11 -18.35 -6.24 -9.44
C ARG A 11 -17.31 -7.16 -10.07
N TYR A 12 -16.26 -6.59 -10.66
CA TYR A 12 -15.17 -7.36 -11.26
C TYR A 12 -14.37 -8.11 -10.21
N ASP A 13 -13.98 -7.42 -9.13
CA ASP A 13 -13.28 -8.04 -7.99
C ASP A 13 -14.12 -9.16 -7.37
N GLN A 14 -15.42 -8.91 -7.16
CA GLN A 14 -16.32 -9.94 -6.62
C GLN A 14 -16.43 -11.15 -7.55
N ALA A 15 -16.54 -10.93 -8.86
CA ALA A 15 -16.61 -12.02 -9.83
C ALA A 15 -15.31 -12.87 -9.83
N LEU A 16 -14.14 -12.27 -9.61
CA LEU A 16 -12.89 -13.02 -9.50
C LEU A 16 -12.86 -13.88 -8.24
N LEU A 17 -13.34 -13.36 -7.10
CA LEU A 17 -13.48 -14.12 -5.85
C LEU A 17 -14.48 -15.27 -6.02
N ASP A 18 -15.63 -15.02 -6.66
CA ASP A 18 -16.65 -16.04 -6.93
C ASP A 18 -16.14 -17.12 -7.90
N TYR A 19 -15.21 -16.78 -8.79
CA TYR A 19 -14.54 -17.71 -9.68
C TYR A 19 -13.50 -18.60 -8.98
N GLY A 20 -13.12 -18.23 -7.74
CA GLY A 20 -12.21 -19.02 -6.91
C GLY A 20 -10.82 -18.42 -6.68
N TYR A 21 -10.58 -17.18 -7.08
CA TYR A 21 -9.36 -16.48 -6.67
C TYR A 21 -9.44 -16.12 -5.18
N SER A 22 -8.32 -16.27 -4.47
CA SER A 22 -8.19 -15.71 -3.13
C SER A 22 -7.82 -14.22 -3.17
N ILE A 23 -8.02 -13.52 -2.06
CA ILE A 23 -7.60 -12.12 -1.91
C ILE A 23 -6.09 -12.01 -2.11
N GLU A 24 -5.32 -12.92 -1.52
CA GLU A 24 -3.86 -12.96 -1.64
C GLU A 24 -3.42 -13.12 -3.10
N GLN A 25 -4.08 -13.96 -3.87
CA GLN A 25 -3.79 -14.13 -5.30
C GLN A 25 -4.06 -12.86 -6.10
N LEU A 26 -5.11 -12.12 -5.76
CA LEU A 26 -5.42 -10.84 -6.42
C LEU A 26 -4.39 -9.76 -6.06
N VAL A 27 -4.04 -9.66 -4.78
CA VAL A 27 -2.99 -8.75 -4.29
C VAL A 27 -1.64 -9.07 -4.94
N ASP A 28 -1.26 -10.33 -5.02
CA ASP A 28 0.00 -10.75 -5.66
C ASP A 28 0.04 -10.37 -7.13
N LYS A 29 -1.04 -10.62 -7.87
CA LYS A 29 -1.11 -10.24 -9.29
C LYS A 29 -1.03 -8.73 -9.49
N ALA A 30 -1.71 -7.95 -8.65
CA ALA A 30 -1.69 -6.50 -8.73
C ALA A 30 -0.27 -5.97 -8.47
N SER A 31 0.39 -6.43 -7.40
CA SER A 31 1.75 -6.01 -7.08
C SER A 31 2.78 -6.46 -8.12
N ASP A 32 2.64 -7.65 -8.72
CA ASP A 32 3.50 -8.11 -9.82
C ASP A 32 3.41 -7.20 -11.05
N CYS A 33 2.20 -6.74 -11.38
CA CYS A 33 2.02 -5.80 -12.49
C CYS A 33 2.70 -4.44 -12.25
N LEU A 34 2.85 -4.05 -10.99
CA LEU A 34 3.47 -2.79 -10.62
C LEU A 34 5.01 -2.85 -10.61
N LEU A 35 5.61 -3.99 -10.27
CA LEU A 35 7.06 -4.15 -10.09
C LEU A 35 7.89 -3.55 -11.22
N LYS A 36 7.53 -3.84 -12.47
CA LYS A 36 8.25 -3.37 -13.67
C LYS A 36 8.41 -1.84 -13.80
N HIS A 37 7.65 -1.08 -13.02
CA HIS A 37 7.72 0.39 -13.04
C HIS A 37 8.80 0.94 -12.10
N PHE A 38 9.44 0.08 -11.30
CA PHE A 38 10.37 0.46 -10.25
C PHE A 38 11.85 0.16 -10.55
N ASP A 39 12.17 -0.38 -11.73
CA ASP A 39 13.53 -0.80 -12.10
C ASP A 39 14.58 0.29 -11.88
N LYS A 40 14.24 1.54 -12.16
CA LYS A 40 15.15 2.69 -12.07
C LYS A 40 15.30 3.30 -10.67
N TYR A 41 14.48 2.86 -9.69
CA TYR A 41 14.49 3.41 -8.35
C TYR A 41 15.16 2.43 -7.38
N GLN A 42 15.92 2.96 -6.42
CA GLN A 42 16.60 2.17 -5.39
C GLN A 42 15.95 2.36 -4.02
N CYS A 43 15.61 3.59 -3.66
CA CYS A 43 15.02 3.94 -2.36
C CYS A 43 13.54 4.30 -2.56
N ILE A 44 12.64 3.50 -2.02
CA ILE A 44 11.20 3.59 -2.29
C ILE A 44 10.42 3.73 -0.99
N MET A 45 9.62 4.79 -0.89
CA MET A 45 8.64 4.94 0.17
C MET A 45 7.26 4.54 -0.34
N ILE A 46 6.53 3.72 0.42
CA ILE A 46 5.15 3.35 0.09
C ILE A 46 4.24 3.77 1.23
N VAL A 47 3.28 4.62 0.93
CA VAL A 47 2.34 5.17 1.92
C VAL A 47 1.01 4.43 1.80
N CYS A 48 0.70 3.60 2.79
CA CYS A 48 -0.45 2.70 2.80
C CYS A 48 -1.56 3.22 3.73
N GLY A 49 -2.80 3.13 3.27
CA GLY A 49 -3.98 3.37 4.08
C GLY A 49 -4.36 2.16 4.96
N PRO A 50 -5.30 2.34 5.92
CA PRO A 50 -5.71 1.27 6.83
C PRO A 50 -6.69 0.27 6.22
N GLY A 51 -7.25 0.58 5.05
CA GLY A 51 -8.27 -0.22 4.37
C GLY A 51 -7.68 -1.40 3.58
N ASN A 52 -8.34 -1.79 2.49
CA ASN A 52 -7.93 -2.90 1.63
C ASN A 52 -6.88 -2.45 0.60
N ASN A 53 -5.74 -1.97 1.08
CA ASN A 53 -4.62 -1.49 0.27
C ASN A 53 -3.37 -2.38 0.47
N ALA A 54 -3.59 -3.68 0.65
CA ALA A 54 -2.54 -4.67 0.82
C ALA A 54 -1.58 -4.76 -0.39
N ASP A 55 -2.04 -4.30 -1.57
CA ASP A 55 -1.23 -4.23 -2.80
C ASP A 55 0.06 -3.42 -2.59
N GLY A 56 -0.04 -2.30 -1.87
CA GLY A 56 1.13 -1.46 -1.54
C GLY A 56 2.11 -2.18 -0.63
N ILE A 57 1.64 -2.89 0.40
CA ILE A 57 2.51 -3.64 1.32
C ILE A 57 3.15 -4.82 0.57
N SER A 58 2.37 -5.56 -0.23
CA SER A 58 2.87 -6.67 -1.06
C SER A 58 3.91 -6.18 -2.07
N LEU A 59 3.69 -5.03 -2.70
CA LEU A 59 4.67 -4.41 -3.59
C LEU A 59 5.98 -4.11 -2.84
N GLY A 60 5.89 -3.55 -1.63
CA GLY A 60 7.07 -3.27 -0.81
C GLY A 60 7.87 -4.52 -0.48
N ILE A 61 7.20 -5.63 -0.14
CA ILE A 61 7.85 -6.93 0.09
C ILE A 61 8.62 -7.38 -1.16
N LYS A 62 7.99 -7.33 -2.32
CA LYS A 62 8.60 -7.77 -3.59
C LYS A 62 9.80 -6.89 -3.98
N LEU A 63 9.67 -5.57 -3.84
CA LEU A 63 10.76 -4.64 -4.09
C LEU A 63 11.96 -4.87 -3.15
N HIS A 64 11.68 -5.13 -1.87
CA HIS A 64 12.73 -5.50 -0.91
C HIS A 64 13.42 -6.81 -1.30
N GLN A 65 12.67 -7.82 -1.74
CA GLN A 65 13.22 -9.08 -2.23
C GLN A 65 14.10 -8.91 -3.47
N GLU A 66 13.86 -7.87 -4.27
CA GLU A 66 14.73 -7.47 -5.39
C GLU A 66 15.97 -6.66 -4.95
N GLY A 67 16.18 -6.47 -3.65
CA GLY A 67 17.33 -5.76 -3.10
C GLY A 67 17.19 -4.25 -3.02
N LYS A 68 15.96 -3.73 -3.12
CA LYS A 68 15.69 -2.29 -2.99
C LYS A 68 15.48 -1.90 -1.53
N GLU A 69 15.78 -0.66 -1.20
CA GLU A 69 15.49 -0.08 0.12
C GLU A 69 14.02 0.38 0.15
N VAL A 70 13.25 -0.16 1.08
CA VAL A 70 11.81 0.10 1.20
C VAL A 70 11.46 0.58 2.59
N LEU A 71 10.72 1.68 2.67
CA LEU A 71 10.02 2.13 3.87
C LEU A 71 8.50 2.02 3.64
N LEU A 72 7.83 1.26 4.48
CA LEU A 72 6.37 1.19 4.51
C LEU A 72 5.84 2.19 5.55
N CYS A 73 5.11 3.20 5.08
CA CYS A 73 4.43 4.16 5.95
C CYS A 73 2.95 3.82 6.01
N LEU A 74 2.44 3.49 7.20
CA LEU A 74 1.05 3.12 7.39
C LEU A 74 0.30 4.26 8.08
N THR A 75 -0.79 4.71 7.47
CA THR A 75 -1.67 5.72 8.07
C THR A 75 -2.80 5.03 8.84
N GLY A 76 -3.10 5.56 10.02
CA GLY A 76 -4.11 5.01 10.88
C GLY A 76 -3.52 4.17 12.02
N LYS A 77 -4.42 3.63 12.83
CA LYS A 77 -4.04 2.83 14.00
C LYS A 77 -3.85 1.37 13.60
N GLU A 78 -2.84 0.74 14.17
CA GLU A 78 -2.53 -0.66 13.91
C GLU A 78 -3.71 -1.60 14.15
N GLU A 79 -4.51 -1.34 15.20
CA GLU A 79 -5.67 -2.15 15.55
C GLU A 79 -6.81 -2.06 14.50
N LYS A 80 -6.76 -1.06 13.63
CA LYS A 80 -7.77 -0.85 12.58
C LYS A 80 -7.37 -1.36 11.21
N LEU A 81 -6.22 -2.00 11.08
CA LEU A 81 -5.79 -2.60 9.83
C LEU A 81 -6.77 -3.70 9.39
N SER A 82 -7.05 -3.77 8.10
CA SER A 82 -7.79 -4.89 7.52
C SER A 82 -7.03 -6.21 7.72
N GLN A 83 -7.72 -7.33 7.64
CA GLN A 83 -7.10 -8.65 7.76
C GLN A 83 -6.00 -8.85 6.71
N ALA A 84 -6.24 -8.41 5.48
CA ALA A 84 -5.26 -8.49 4.41
C ALA A 84 -4.02 -7.62 4.69
N ASN A 85 -4.22 -6.36 5.12
CA ASN A 85 -3.10 -5.49 5.49
C ASN A 85 -2.29 -6.08 6.65
N ARG A 86 -2.94 -6.64 7.66
CA ARG A 86 -2.26 -7.31 8.80
C ARG A 86 -1.39 -8.47 8.30
N TYR A 87 -1.95 -9.34 7.47
CA TYR A 87 -1.25 -10.50 6.94
C TYR A 87 0.04 -10.11 6.20
N TYR A 88 -0.03 -9.12 5.29
CA TYR A 88 1.14 -8.67 4.55
C TYR A 88 2.11 -7.85 5.42
N LEU A 89 1.60 -7.08 6.39
CA LEU A 89 2.47 -6.35 7.32
C LEU A 89 3.30 -7.28 8.19
N ASP A 90 2.70 -8.36 8.70
CA ASP A 90 3.42 -9.38 9.48
C ASP A 90 4.54 -10.03 8.64
N GLN A 91 4.29 -10.28 7.35
CA GLN A 91 5.32 -10.76 6.43
C GLN A 91 6.44 -9.72 6.23
N ALA A 92 6.10 -8.46 5.98
CA ALA A 92 7.07 -7.41 5.81
C ALA A 92 7.98 -7.26 7.04
N GLN A 93 7.40 -7.27 8.23
CA GLN A 93 8.13 -7.21 9.50
C GLN A 93 9.04 -8.44 9.70
N SER A 94 8.59 -9.63 9.31
CA SER A 94 9.41 -10.85 9.38
C SER A 94 10.64 -10.78 8.47
N LEU A 95 10.57 -10.01 7.39
CA LEU A 95 11.68 -9.73 6.47
C LEU A 95 12.53 -8.53 6.89
N SER A 96 12.26 -7.96 8.07
CA SER A 96 12.94 -6.76 8.60
C SER A 96 12.79 -5.51 7.71
N ILE A 97 11.70 -5.42 6.96
CA ILE A 97 11.35 -4.20 6.22
C ILE A 97 10.95 -3.12 7.24
N GLU A 98 11.52 -1.94 7.09
CA GLU A 98 11.21 -0.81 7.95
C GLU A 98 9.76 -0.36 7.77
N CYS A 99 9.03 -0.22 8.88
CA CYS A 99 7.62 0.17 8.90
C CYS A 99 7.42 1.35 9.88
N LEU A 100 6.83 2.43 9.39
CA LEU A 100 6.51 3.61 10.16
C LEU A 100 4.99 3.79 10.23
N PHE A 101 4.41 3.77 11.44
CA PHE A 101 3.03 4.18 11.63
C PHE A 101 2.97 5.72 11.75
N VAL A 102 2.33 6.34 10.75
CA VAL A 102 2.21 7.80 10.67
C VAL A 102 1.06 8.26 11.55
N SER A 103 1.38 9.01 12.59
CA SER A 103 0.49 9.65 13.55
C SER A 103 0.85 11.13 13.70
N GLU A 104 0.12 11.87 14.50
CA GLU A 104 0.49 13.26 14.83
C GLU A 104 1.88 13.33 15.47
N GLU A 105 2.26 12.33 16.26
CA GLU A 105 3.55 12.25 16.96
C GLU A 105 4.71 11.94 16.00
N THR A 106 4.48 11.15 14.96
CA THR A 106 5.51 10.71 13.99
C THR A 106 5.45 11.48 12.66
N LEU A 107 4.53 12.44 12.51
CA LEU A 107 4.35 13.18 11.26
C LEU A 107 5.61 13.94 10.84
N GLU A 108 6.29 14.57 11.80
CA GLU A 108 7.53 15.31 11.51
C GLU A 108 8.65 14.38 11.02
N GLU A 109 8.78 13.19 11.62
CA GLU A 109 9.72 12.17 11.20
C GLU A 109 9.41 11.69 9.76
N PHE A 110 8.13 11.39 9.49
CA PHE A 110 7.67 11.05 8.15
C PHE A 110 8.03 12.14 7.14
N GLN A 111 7.70 13.40 7.39
CA GLN A 111 7.97 14.52 6.49
C GLN A 111 9.47 14.74 6.23
N LYS A 112 10.31 14.56 7.25
CA LYS A 112 11.77 14.64 7.10
C LYS A 112 12.36 13.48 6.30
N SER A 113 11.73 12.32 6.32
CA SER A 113 12.21 11.15 5.60
C SER A 113 11.92 11.20 4.09
N VAL A 114 10.84 11.86 3.66
CA VAL A 114 10.40 11.90 2.25
C VAL A 114 11.51 12.29 1.26
N PRO A 115 12.34 13.33 1.50
CA PRO A 115 13.39 13.73 0.55
C PRO A 115 14.50 12.69 0.34
N HIS A 116 14.59 11.67 1.18
CA HIS A 116 15.60 10.61 1.08
C HIS A 116 15.22 9.47 0.13
N PHE A 117 14.00 9.50 -0.41
CA PHE A 117 13.50 8.47 -1.31
C PHE A 117 13.47 8.95 -2.76
N ASP A 118 13.77 8.03 -3.69
CA ASP A 118 13.74 8.30 -5.13
C ASP A 118 12.31 8.44 -5.64
N VAL A 119 11.38 7.73 -4.99
CA VAL A 119 9.96 7.72 -5.36
C VAL A 119 9.09 7.45 -4.13
N VAL A 120 7.95 8.11 -4.08
CA VAL A 120 6.88 7.87 -3.11
C VAL A 120 5.67 7.25 -3.84
N VAL A 121 5.22 6.12 -3.34
CA VAL A 121 4.05 5.42 -3.87
C VAL A 121 2.84 5.73 -3.01
N ASP A 122 1.81 6.31 -3.61
CA ASP A 122 0.51 6.52 -2.95
C ASP A 122 -0.34 5.25 -3.04
N ALA A 123 -0.46 4.55 -1.91
CA ALA A 123 -1.33 3.41 -1.69
C ALA A 123 -2.33 3.68 -0.54
N LEU A 124 -2.77 4.93 -0.39
CA LEU A 124 -3.67 5.35 0.70
C LEU A 124 -5.10 4.90 0.49
N PHE A 125 -5.61 5.08 -0.73
CA PHE A 125 -6.99 4.80 -1.08
C PHE A 125 -7.09 4.12 -2.44
N GLY A 126 -8.04 3.19 -2.54
CA GLY A 126 -8.52 2.68 -3.82
C GLY A 126 -9.72 3.48 -4.32
N PHE A 127 -10.52 2.84 -5.16
CA PHE A 127 -11.75 3.42 -5.74
C PHE A 127 -12.90 3.63 -4.72
N GLY A 128 -12.67 3.35 -3.44
CA GLY A 128 -13.65 3.53 -2.36
C GLY A 128 -13.66 4.91 -1.71
N LEU A 129 -12.73 5.80 -2.08
CA LEU A 129 -12.71 7.17 -1.56
C LEU A 129 -13.93 7.95 -2.08
N ASN A 130 -14.82 8.35 -1.18
CA ASN A 130 -16.07 9.05 -1.50
C ASN A 130 -16.35 10.26 -0.59
N SER A 131 -15.34 10.70 0.16
CA SER A 131 -15.42 11.85 1.07
C SER A 131 -14.09 12.58 1.11
N ASP A 132 -14.08 13.79 1.66
CA ASP A 132 -12.87 14.55 1.89
C ASP A 132 -11.89 13.83 2.81
N LEU A 133 -10.60 14.06 2.60
CA LEU A 133 -9.54 13.51 3.44
C LEU A 133 -9.65 14.03 4.87
N ARG A 134 -9.50 13.15 5.84
CA ARG A 134 -9.63 13.46 7.26
C ARG A 134 -8.46 12.89 8.06
N GLY A 135 -8.26 13.46 9.25
CA GLY A 135 -7.21 13.00 10.18
C GLY A 135 -5.81 13.17 9.60
N ILE A 136 -4.92 12.27 9.98
CA ILE A 136 -3.50 12.31 9.61
C ILE A 136 -3.27 12.28 8.09
N VAL A 137 -4.12 11.60 7.34
CA VAL A 137 -4.00 11.48 5.87
C VAL A 137 -4.01 12.84 5.18
N LYS A 138 -4.76 13.81 5.72
CA LYS A 138 -4.80 15.19 5.19
C LYS A 138 -3.43 15.87 5.21
N TYR A 139 -2.52 15.46 6.08
CA TYR A 139 -1.19 16.04 6.24
C TYR A 139 -0.09 15.21 5.55
N VAL A 140 -0.43 14.01 5.11
CA VAL A 140 0.48 13.11 4.40
C VAL A 140 0.42 13.34 2.89
N VAL A 141 -0.72 13.75 2.38
CA VAL A 141 -0.96 14.10 0.96
C VAL A 141 -0.63 15.59 0.73
#